data_c8a6de9b0d5941b74d15d9c82e0536c7
#
_entry.id   c8a6de9b0d5941b74d15d9c82e0536c7
#
_cell.length_a   1.000
_cell.length_b   1.000
_cell.length_c   1.000
_cell.angle_alpha   90.00
_cell.angle_beta   90.00
_cell.angle_gamma   90.00
#
_symmetry.space_group_name_H-M   'P 1'
#
loop_
_entity.id
_entity.type
_entity.pdbx_description
1 polymer ?
#
loop_
_entity_poly.entity_id
_entity_poly.type
_entity_poly.pdbx_seq_one_letter_code
_entity_poly.pdbx_strand_id
1 'polypeptide(L)'
;HEGLFNRLHKLGITSVDKCKDSGDGKIYLTMDCENGGPINQNGNALAEWVGDFLRASPNSDVIKKLVNSGAQKKHVFIKIVSDHVPWDVESYFYGEMLNPSISPILPAPVDGVWIILNGKGIKYVDHNWCVFEYKNA
;
A
#
# COMPACT_ATOMS: atom_id res chain seq x y z
N HIS A 1 9.13 -20.43 -31.54
CA HIS A 1 8.59 -19.13 -31.08
C HIS A 1 7.55 -19.26 -29.95
N GLU A 2 6.76 -20.34 -29.97
CA GLU A 2 5.77 -20.61 -28.91
C GLU A 2 6.40 -20.75 -27.52
N GLY A 3 7.60 -21.33 -27.44
CA GLY A 3 8.32 -21.48 -26.17
C GLY A 3 8.82 -20.18 -25.54
N LEU A 4 9.18 -19.17 -26.36
CA LEU A 4 9.64 -17.88 -25.85
C LEU A 4 8.49 -17.06 -25.27
N PHE A 5 7.34 -17.01 -25.97
CA PHE A 5 6.15 -16.31 -25.53
C PHE A 5 5.63 -16.86 -24.17
N ASN A 6 5.57 -18.19 -24.05
CA ASN A 6 5.17 -18.84 -22.80
C ASN A 6 6.13 -18.56 -21.65
N ARG A 7 7.43 -18.42 -21.93
CA ARG A 7 8.42 -18.04 -20.91
C ARG A 7 8.27 -16.59 -20.47
N LEU A 8 8.00 -15.68 -21.41
CA LEU A 8 7.75 -14.27 -21.11
C LEU A 8 6.45 -14.09 -20.31
N HIS A 9 5.40 -14.82 -20.69
CA HIS A 9 4.13 -14.81 -19.98
C HIS A 9 4.25 -15.29 -18.52
N LYS A 10 5.10 -16.30 -18.26
CA LYS A 10 5.41 -16.76 -16.90
C LYS A 10 6.15 -15.71 -16.06
N LEU A 11 6.77 -14.72 -16.70
CA LEU A 11 7.41 -13.58 -16.05
C LEU A 11 6.47 -12.38 -15.92
N GLY A 12 5.17 -12.55 -16.23
CA GLY A 12 4.18 -11.47 -16.19
C GLY A 12 4.27 -10.51 -17.38
N ILE A 13 4.99 -10.86 -18.44
CA ILE A 13 5.09 -10.02 -19.64
C ILE A 13 3.94 -10.36 -20.58
N THR A 14 3.01 -9.44 -20.78
CA THR A 14 1.79 -9.65 -21.58
C THR A 14 1.94 -9.21 -23.04
N SER A 15 2.81 -8.24 -23.33
CA SER A 15 3.18 -7.89 -24.70
C SER A 15 4.61 -7.40 -24.82
N VAL A 16 5.15 -7.50 -26.03
CA VAL A 16 6.46 -6.95 -26.40
C VAL A 16 6.28 -6.19 -27.70
N ASP A 17 6.41 -4.88 -27.65
CA ASP A 17 6.25 -4.01 -28.80
C ASP A 17 7.58 -3.38 -29.22
N LYS A 18 7.91 -3.51 -30.51
CA LYS A 18 9.05 -2.82 -31.09
C LYS A 18 8.58 -1.49 -31.65
N CYS A 19 9.12 -0.40 -31.12
CA CYS A 19 8.85 0.92 -31.68
C CYS A 19 9.51 1.07 -33.05
N LYS A 20 8.69 1.25 -34.11
CA LYS A 20 9.19 1.35 -35.48
C LYS A 20 9.90 2.68 -35.79
N ASP A 21 9.60 3.73 -35.01
CA ASP A 21 9.99 5.10 -35.31
C ASP A 21 11.12 5.65 -34.43
N SER A 22 11.57 4.92 -33.42
CA SER A 22 12.71 5.31 -32.61
C SER A 22 13.94 4.55 -33.06
N GLY A 23 14.85 5.22 -33.75
CA GLY A 23 16.16 4.65 -34.12
C GLY A 23 17.08 4.35 -32.93
N ASP A 24 16.57 4.41 -31.71
CA ASP A 24 17.30 4.19 -30.47
C ASP A 24 17.22 2.74 -29.93
N GLY A 25 16.54 1.85 -30.63
CA GLY A 25 16.49 0.43 -30.30
C GLY A 25 15.70 0.09 -29.03
N LYS A 26 14.82 0.98 -28.55
CA LYS A 26 13.99 0.72 -27.38
C LYS A 26 12.96 -0.36 -27.61
N ILE A 27 12.77 -1.18 -26.62
CA ILE A 27 11.73 -2.21 -26.56
C ILE A 27 10.80 -1.83 -25.40
N TYR A 28 9.50 -1.81 -25.67
CA TYR A 28 8.48 -1.60 -24.64
C TYR A 28 7.93 -2.96 -24.24
N LEU A 29 7.94 -3.20 -22.94
CA LEU A 29 7.35 -4.41 -22.33
C LEU A 29 6.11 -3.99 -21.57
N THR A 30 4.98 -4.63 -21.86
CA THR A 30 3.80 -4.56 -21.02
C THR A 30 3.84 -5.73 -20.05
N MET A 31 3.84 -5.43 -18.80
CA MET A 31 3.80 -6.44 -17.74
C MET A 31 2.41 -6.47 -17.12
N ASP A 32 1.98 -7.67 -16.75
CA ASP A 32 0.82 -7.84 -15.91
C ASP A 32 1.22 -7.39 -14.50
N CYS A 33 0.85 -6.16 -14.17
CA CYS A 33 1.13 -5.60 -12.85
C CYS A 33 -0.05 -5.93 -11.95
N GLU A 34 0.17 -6.72 -10.92
CA GLU A 34 -0.78 -6.83 -9.81
C GLU A 34 -1.03 -5.46 -9.16
N ASN A 35 -0.12 -4.51 -9.38
CA ASN A 35 -0.13 -3.15 -8.85
C ASN A 35 -0.43 -2.12 -9.95
N GLY A 36 -1.58 -2.21 -10.58
CA GLY A 36 -2.04 -1.24 -11.57
C GLY A 36 -3.55 -1.25 -11.70
N GLY A 37 -4.11 -0.14 -12.18
CA GLY A 37 -5.55 -0.03 -12.38
C GLY A 37 -6.11 1.32 -11.95
N PRO A 38 -7.44 1.45 -11.81
CA PRO A 38 -8.09 2.66 -11.35
C PRO A 38 -7.58 3.08 -9.96
N ILE A 39 -7.41 4.38 -9.76
CA ILE A 39 -7.09 4.94 -8.44
C ILE A 39 -8.30 4.76 -7.53
N ASN A 40 -8.08 4.14 -6.37
CA ASN A 40 -9.11 3.96 -5.37
C ASN A 40 -9.09 5.14 -4.38
N GLN A 41 -10.14 5.95 -4.40
CA GLN A 41 -10.30 7.07 -3.45
C GLN A 41 -11.02 6.66 -2.16
N ASN A 42 -11.66 5.50 -2.18
CA ASN A 42 -12.32 4.94 -1.02
C ASN A 42 -11.31 4.27 -0.09
N GLY A 43 -11.08 4.82 1.07
CA GLY A 43 -10.12 4.33 2.05
C GLY A 43 -10.52 3.05 2.79
N ASN A 44 -11.64 2.40 2.44
CA ASN A 44 -12.09 1.21 3.16
C ASN A 44 -11.14 0.02 2.99
N ALA A 45 -10.56 -0.17 1.80
CA ALA A 45 -9.56 -1.20 1.58
C ALA A 45 -8.32 -0.99 2.49
N LEU A 46 -7.91 0.26 2.70
CA LEU A 46 -6.84 0.59 3.65
C LEU A 46 -7.23 0.26 5.09
N ALA A 47 -8.47 0.55 5.50
CA ALA A 47 -8.95 0.27 6.84
C ALA A 47 -8.96 -1.23 7.16
N GLU A 48 -9.36 -2.06 6.20
CA GLU A 48 -9.30 -3.52 6.31
C GLU A 48 -7.85 -4.02 6.34
N TRP A 49 -7.05 -3.56 5.39
CA TRP A 49 -5.65 -3.98 5.24
C TRP A 49 -4.81 -3.69 6.50
N VAL A 50 -4.95 -2.53 7.12
CA VAL A 50 -4.12 -2.17 8.28
C VAL A 50 -4.35 -3.11 9.46
N GLY A 51 -5.59 -3.54 9.68
CA GLY A 51 -5.91 -4.51 10.73
C GLY A 51 -5.25 -5.87 10.47
N ASP A 52 -5.33 -6.36 9.24
CA ASP A 52 -4.71 -7.62 8.81
C ASP A 52 -3.18 -7.53 8.85
N PHE A 53 -2.62 -6.43 8.38
CA PHE A 53 -1.19 -6.18 8.40
C PHE A 53 -0.62 -6.22 9.83
N LEU A 54 -1.26 -5.57 10.78
CA LEU A 54 -0.80 -5.55 12.17
C LEU A 54 -0.96 -6.88 12.88
N ARG A 55 -1.92 -7.72 12.49
CA ARG A 55 -2.09 -9.07 13.02
C ARG A 55 -1.19 -10.10 12.37
N ALA A 56 -0.58 -9.79 11.25
CA ALA A 56 0.30 -10.71 10.53
C ALA A 56 1.53 -11.08 11.37
N SER A 57 1.94 -12.34 11.29
CA SER A 57 3.06 -12.91 12.06
C SER A 57 4.36 -12.10 11.99
N PRO A 58 4.79 -11.56 10.83
CA PRO A 58 6.00 -10.74 10.74
C PRO A 58 5.98 -9.49 11.61
N ASN A 59 4.80 -8.98 11.96
CA ASN A 59 4.61 -7.75 12.74
C ASN A 59 4.37 -8.01 14.24
N SER A 60 4.38 -9.27 14.67
CA SER A 60 4.14 -9.66 16.06
C SER A 60 5.12 -9.01 17.05
N ASP A 61 6.35 -8.74 16.63
CA ASP A 61 7.37 -8.12 17.45
C ASP A 61 7.03 -6.65 17.78
N VAL A 62 6.45 -5.92 16.82
CA VAL A 62 5.95 -4.55 17.04
C VAL A 62 4.87 -4.55 18.12
N ILE A 63 3.92 -5.47 18.03
CA ILE A 63 2.83 -5.59 19.00
C ILE A 63 3.37 -5.94 20.38
N LYS A 64 4.32 -6.87 20.49
CA LYS A 64 4.98 -7.23 21.77
C LYS A 64 5.68 -6.02 22.41
N LYS A 65 6.39 -5.21 21.63
CA LYS A 65 7.04 -3.99 22.10
C LYS A 65 6.01 -3.00 22.66
N LEU A 66 4.87 -2.83 22.00
CA LEU A 66 3.78 -1.98 22.48
C LEU A 66 3.16 -2.51 23.80
N VAL A 67 2.95 -3.82 23.90
CA VAL A 67 2.48 -4.44 25.16
C VAL A 67 3.41 -4.07 26.32
N ASN A 68 4.72 -4.20 26.10
CA ASN A 68 5.75 -4.02 27.14
C ASN A 68 6.13 -2.56 27.39
N SER A 69 5.65 -1.61 26.59
CA SER A 69 6.07 -0.20 26.68
C SER A 69 5.60 0.53 27.94
N GLY A 70 4.56 0.04 28.63
CA GLY A 70 3.94 0.73 29.75
C GLY A 70 3.22 2.04 29.41
N ALA A 71 3.20 2.44 28.12
CA ALA A 71 2.56 3.66 27.66
C ALA A 71 1.03 3.58 27.78
N GLN A 72 0.40 4.69 28.14
CA GLN A 72 -1.06 4.77 28.23
C GLN A 72 -1.74 4.75 26.85
N LYS A 73 -1.15 5.43 25.86
CA LYS A 73 -1.60 5.40 24.45
C LYS A 73 -0.53 4.72 23.60
N LYS A 74 -0.96 3.81 22.74
CA LYS A 74 -0.08 2.96 21.94
C LYS A 74 -0.44 3.09 20.48
N HIS A 75 0.38 3.84 19.76
CA HIS A 75 0.20 4.10 18.34
C HIS A 75 1.24 3.37 17.51
N VAL A 76 0.84 2.92 16.32
CA VAL A 76 1.74 2.36 15.31
C VAL A 76 1.88 3.37 14.18
N PHE A 77 3.11 3.51 13.69
CA PHE A 77 3.43 4.31 12.52
C PHE A 77 3.85 3.39 11.38
N ILE A 78 3.15 3.48 10.24
CA ILE A 78 3.38 2.65 9.06
C ILE A 78 3.80 3.56 7.90
N LYS A 79 5.01 3.34 7.40
CA LYS A 79 5.45 3.91 6.13
C LYS A 79 5.26 2.88 5.04
N ILE A 80 4.33 3.14 4.12
CA ILE A 80 4.12 2.29 2.95
C ILE A 80 5.30 2.46 2.00
N VAL A 81 5.77 1.34 1.47
CA VAL A 81 6.71 1.28 0.36
C VAL A 81 5.93 0.84 -0.86
N SER A 82 6.02 1.60 -1.96
CA SER A 82 5.36 1.27 -3.22
C SER A 82 5.67 -0.16 -3.65
N ASP A 83 4.72 -0.80 -4.30
CA ASP A 83 4.78 -2.20 -4.76
C ASP A 83 4.85 -3.26 -3.66
N HIS A 84 4.76 -2.88 -2.38
CA HIS A 84 4.78 -3.80 -1.23
C HIS A 84 3.40 -3.95 -0.55
N VAL A 85 2.40 -3.30 -1.07
CA VAL A 85 1.00 -3.37 -0.58
C VAL A 85 0.06 -3.56 -1.77
N PRO A 86 -1.18 -4.06 -1.55
CA PRO A 86 -2.18 -4.17 -2.61
C PRO A 86 -2.45 -2.84 -3.30
N TRP A 87 -2.73 -2.87 -4.60
CA TRP A 87 -2.96 -1.66 -5.39
C TRP A 87 -4.13 -0.80 -4.89
N ASP A 88 -5.20 -1.41 -4.43
CA ASP A 88 -6.35 -0.72 -3.85
C ASP A 88 -6.02 0.04 -2.55
N VAL A 89 -4.97 -0.37 -1.85
CA VAL A 89 -4.40 0.33 -0.70
C VAL A 89 -3.44 1.43 -1.15
N GLU A 90 -2.49 1.11 -2.04
CA GLU A 90 -1.47 2.06 -2.50
C GLU A 90 -2.10 3.22 -3.30
N SER A 91 -3.00 2.91 -4.22
CA SER A 91 -3.64 3.90 -5.09
C SER A 91 -4.46 4.95 -4.35
N TYR A 92 -4.93 4.64 -3.17
CA TYR A 92 -5.62 5.59 -2.30
C TYR A 92 -4.81 6.86 -2.03
N PHE A 93 -3.47 6.75 -1.96
CA PHE A 93 -2.58 7.88 -1.71
C PHE A 93 -2.27 8.73 -2.95
N TYR A 94 -2.63 8.27 -4.17
CA TYR A 94 -2.34 9.00 -5.41
C TYR A 94 -3.43 9.97 -5.83
N GLY A 95 -4.66 9.78 -5.34
CA GLY A 95 -5.80 10.62 -5.64
C GLY A 95 -6.19 11.57 -4.51
N GLU A 96 -7.42 12.02 -4.57
CA GLU A 96 -8.08 12.67 -3.43
C GLU A 96 -8.39 11.61 -2.37
N MET A 97 -7.84 11.79 -1.19
CA MET A 97 -8.02 10.87 -0.08
C MET A 97 -9.29 11.22 0.69
N LEU A 98 -10.30 10.37 0.59
CA LEU A 98 -11.52 10.49 1.40
C LEU A 98 -11.36 9.67 2.68
N ASN A 99 -11.91 10.13 3.79
CA ASN A 99 -11.90 9.35 5.01
C ASN A 99 -12.65 8.02 4.80
N PRO A 100 -12.07 6.87 5.24
CA PRO A 100 -12.77 5.60 5.23
C PRO A 100 -14.11 5.69 5.98
N SER A 101 -15.12 5.01 5.50
CA SER A 101 -16.43 4.92 6.16
C SER A 101 -16.50 3.83 7.23
N ILE A 102 -15.47 2.98 7.30
CA ILE A 102 -15.35 1.91 8.28
C ILE A 102 -14.16 2.14 9.20
N SER A 103 -14.25 1.60 10.41
CA SER A 103 -13.15 1.59 11.37
C SER A 103 -12.24 0.39 11.15
N PRO A 104 -10.92 0.52 11.35
CA PRO A 104 -10.01 -0.61 11.28
C PRO A 104 -10.20 -1.51 12.52
N ILE A 105 -10.02 -2.81 12.33
CA ILE A 105 -9.97 -3.76 13.47
C ILE A 105 -8.52 -3.86 13.94
N LEU A 106 -8.14 -2.98 14.86
CA LEU A 106 -6.79 -2.95 15.39
C LEU A 106 -6.57 -4.05 16.44
N PRO A 107 -5.42 -4.73 16.45
CA PRO A 107 -5.09 -5.69 17.49
C PRO A 107 -4.82 -4.97 18.82
N ALA A 108 -5.25 -5.54 19.94
CA ALA A 108 -4.83 -5.03 21.25
C ALA A 108 -3.29 -5.15 21.39
N PRO A 109 -2.59 -4.17 21.94
CA PRO A 109 -3.07 -2.96 22.60
C PRO A 109 -3.02 -1.68 21.75
N VAL A 110 -3.16 -1.78 20.42
CA VAL A 110 -3.03 -0.63 19.50
C VAL A 110 -4.24 0.28 19.63
N ASP A 111 -4.02 1.53 20.01
CA ASP A 111 -5.06 2.55 20.17
C ASP A 111 -5.19 3.45 18.92
N GLY A 112 -4.15 3.51 18.10
CA GLY A 112 -4.15 4.35 16.93
C GLY A 112 -3.09 3.94 15.91
N VAL A 113 -3.29 4.36 14.67
CA VAL A 113 -2.37 4.09 13.57
C VAL A 113 -2.16 5.33 12.72
N TRP A 114 -0.94 5.52 12.26
CA TRP A 114 -0.52 6.56 11.34
C TRP A 114 0.08 5.91 10.11
N ILE A 115 -0.41 6.24 8.93
CA ILE A 115 0.00 5.61 7.67
C ILE A 115 0.40 6.69 6.69
N ILE A 116 1.58 6.58 6.10
CA ILE A 116 2.12 7.57 5.17
C ILE A 116 2.63 6.96 3.88
N LEU A 117 2.48 7.72 2.80
CA LEU A 117 3.09 7.46 1.49
C LEU A 117 3.25 8.78 0.73
N ASN A 118 4.45 9.07 0.23
CA ASN A 118 4.73 10.17 -0.71
C ASN A 118 4.17 11.54 -0.29
N GLY A 119 4.41 11.97 0.93
CA GLY A 119 3.99 13.29 1.41
C GLY A 119 2.52 13.37 1.87
N LYS A 120 1.77 12.31 1.68
CA LYS A 120 0.38 12.18 2.13
C LYS A 120 0.27 11.17 3.26
N GLY A 121 -0.65 11.39 4.16
CA GLY A 121 -0.90 10.47 5.26
C GLY A 121 -2.33 10.45 5.72
N ILE A 122 -2.66 9.41 6.45
CA ILE A 122 -3.92 9.27 7.15
C ILE A 122 -3.67 8.66 8.51
N LYS A 123 -4.39 9.11 9.50
CA LYS A 123 -4.35 8.54 10.85
C LYS A 123 -5.74 8.12 11.32
N TYR A 124 -5.76 7.07 12.11
CA TYR A 124 -6.93 6.66 12.88
C TYR A 124 -6.59 6.76 14.36
N VAL A 125 -7.17 7.72 15.04
CA VAL A 125 -6.93 8.02 16.46
C VAL A 125 -8.23 8.44 17.10
N ASP A 126 -8.49 8.00 18.32
CA ASP A 126 -9.70 8.30 19.08
C ASP A 126 -10.99 8.03 18.27
N HIS A 127 -11.01 6.89 17.55
CA HIS A 127 -12.12 6.41 16.71
C HIS A 127 -12.42 7.28 15.46
N ASN A 128 -11.50 8.14 15.06
CA ASN A 128 -11.69 9.01 13.90
C ASN A 128 -10.56 8.90 12.89
N TRP A 129 -10.92 8.86 11.61
CA TRP A 129 -9.99 9.03 10.51
C TRP A 129 -9.70 10.50 10.25
N CYS A 130 -8.45 10.83 9.95
CA CYS A 130 -8.03 12.17 9.57
C CYS A 130 -6.90 12.09 8.54
N VAL A 131 -7.16 12.63 7.35
CA VAL A 131 -6.15 12.79 6.28
C VAL A 131 -5.28 13.99 6.59
N PHE A 132 -3.99 13.91 6.28
CA PHE A 132 -3.03 15.00 6.43
C PHE A 132 -1.97 14.95 5.35
N GLU A 133 -1.32 16.09 5.12
CA GLU A 133 -0.13 16.19 4.28
C GLU A 133 1.08 16.50 5.16
N TYR A 134 2.23 16.00 4.76
CA TYR A 134 3.49 16.31 5.42
C TYR A 134 4.56 16.65 4.37
N LYS A 135 5.49 17.51 4.73
CA LYS A 135 6.65 17.82 3.89
C LYS A 135 7.76 16.84 4.24
N ASN A 136 8.31 16.20 3.21
CA ASN A 136 9.58 15.50 3.39
C ASN A 136 10.66 16.54 3.70
N ALA A 137 11.28 16.38 4.83
CA ALA A 137 12.39 17.22 5.23
C ALA A 137 13.63 16.91 4.38
#